data_cce6efde8d6cd88c530cd07893614dd0
#
_entry.id   cce6efde8d6cd88c530cd07893614dd0
#
_cell.length_a   1.000
_cell.length_b   1.000
_cell.length_c   1.000
_cell.angle_alpha   90.00
_cell.angle_beta   90.00
_cell.angle_gamma   90.00
#
_symmetry.space_group_name_H-M   'P 1'
#
loop_
_entity.id
_entity.type
_entity.pdbx_description
1 polymer ?
#
loop_
_entity_poly.entity_id
_entity_poly.type
_entity_poly.pdbx_seq_one_letter_code
_entity_poly.pdbx_strand_id
1 'polypeptide(L)'
;VSALPLPAPLPLPDLPRDIAARLTTAAGLSRGRFAPEFLPTRIEGLDRLLGGGLPRGALVEMSGRASSGRFSVALSALAATTQTGEAATLVDPGDHFDPQGAAAAGAELSRVLWLRPRGLKLALAAAETVLATGFALVVLDLGLGRLFRRRFDDAVWLRLARRARFHDAALLVLAPYRVTGTAARVVLAADTARAGWDRAWMDRRPQSVPLLDGLSSRLVLEKTRDANMKEKTSLLNLSLLDAVQAGKEERKERKICLEREEKERESAVIFSGHLSAFTR
;
A
#
# COMPACT_ATOMS: atom_id res chain seq x y z
N VAL A 1 -41.74 -26.37 7.76
CA VAL A 1 -41.96 -25.47 6.60
C VAL A 1 -40.96 -25.89 5.55
N SER A 2 -41.44 -26.65 4.54
CA SER A 2 -40.64 -27.17 3.44
C SER A 2 -40.27 -26.00 2.49
N ALA A 3 -38.99 -25.78 2.30
CA ALA A 3 -38.53 -24.76 1.33
C ALA A 3 -38.84 -25.24 -0.09
N LEU A 4 -39.56 -24.42 -0.85
CA LEU A 4 -39.81 -24.63 -2.27
C LEU A 4 -38.47 -24.65 -3.03
N PRO A 5 -38.27 -25.60 -3.96
CA PRO A 5 -37.08 -25.63 -4.78
C PRO A 5 -37.01 -24.37 -5.66
N LEU A 6 -35.85 -23.73 -5.70
CA LEU A 6 -35.59 -22.61 -6.58
C LEU A 6 -35.78 -23.03 -8.04
N PRO A 7 -36.45 -22.20 -8.88
CA PRO A 7 -36.63 -22.51 -10.30
C PRO A 7 -35.28 -22.65 -11.00
N ALA A 8 -35.19 -23.59 -11.93
CA ALA A 8 -34.01 -23.77 -12.77
C ALA A 8 -33.65 -22.45 -13.49
N PRO A 9 -32.36 -22.13 -13.62
CA PRO A 9 -31.93 -20.90 -14.29
C PRO A 9 -32.44 -20.96 -15.76
N LEU A 10 -33.07 -19.84 -16.17
CA LEU A 10 -33.51 -19.67 -17.57
C LEU A 10 -32.30 -19.80 -18.50
N PRO A 11 -32.42 -20.51 -19.64
CA PRO A 11 -31.35 -20.55 -20.62
C PRO A 11 -31.06 -19.13 -21.11
N LEU A 12 -29.81 -18.71 -21.00
CA LEU A 12 -29.40 -17.43 -21.59
C LEU A 12 -29.50 -17.52 -23.11
N PRO A 13 -30.06 -16.49 -23.80
CA PRO A 13 -30.05 -16.45 -25.23
C PRO A 13 -28.65 -16.55 -25.79
N ASP A 14 -28.47 -17.05 -27.00
CA ASP A 14 -27.19 -17.14 -27.71
C ASP A 14 -26.57 -15.75 -27.79
N LEU A 15 -25.67 -15.46 -26.87
CA LEU A 15 -24.92 -14.21 -26.79
C LEU A 15 -23.60 -14.40 -27.55
N PRO A 16 -23.11 -13.36 -28.22
CA PRO A 16 -21.77 -13.35 -28.79
C PRO A 16 -20.73 -13.78 -27.73
N ARG A 17 -19.74 -14.59 -28.14
CA ARG A 17 -18.76 -15.20 -27.19
C ARG A 17 -18.00 -14.19 -26.36
N ASP A 18 -17.75 -13.01 -26.88
CA ASP A 18 -17.10 -11.87 -26.18
C ASP A 18 -18.01 -11.28 -25.09
N ILE A 19 -19.32 -11.30 -25.25
CA ILE A 19 -20.30 -10.86 -24.25
C ILE A 19 -20.50 -11.98 -23.22
N ALA A 20 -20.65 -13.24 -23.67
CA ALA A 20 -20.79 -14.37 -22.75
C ALA A 20 -19.60 -14.53 -21.79
N ALA A 21 -18.37 -14.26 -22.26
CA ALA A 21 -17.16 -14.27 -21.44
C ALA A 21 -17.14 -13.17 -20.34
N ARG A 22 -17.93 -12.10 -20.53
CA ARG A 22 -18.06 -11.00 -19.56
C ARG A 22 -19.22 -11.17 -18.58
N LEU A 23 -20.11 -12.11 -18.84
CA LEU A 23 -21.24 -12.40 -17.96
C LEU A 23 -20.80 -13.35 -16.85
N THR A 24 -20.92 -12.87 -15.62
CA THR A 24 -20.63 -13.67 -14.43
C THR A 24 -21.91 -13.77 -13.61
N THR A 25 -22.23 -14.96 -13.13
CA THR A 25 -23.39 -15.15 -12.24
C THR A 25 -23.19 -14.37 -10.92
N ALA A 26 -24.29 -13.98 -10.28
CA ALA A 26 -24.23 -13.30 -8.97
C ALA A 26 -23.40 -14.09 -7.94
N ALA A 27 -23.45 -15.43 -7.99
CA ALA A 27 -22.62 -16.31 -7.16
C ALA A 27 -21.14 -16.31 -7.58
N GLY A 28 -20.86 -16.16 -8.88
CA GLY A 28 -19.49 -15.98 -9.40
C GLY A 28 -18.93 -14.61 -9.05
N LEU A 29 -19.76 -13.56 -9.16
CA LEU A 29 -19.42 -12.21 -8.70
C LEU A 29 -19.15 -12.18 -7.19
N SER A 30 -19.92 -12.91 -6.39
CA SER A 30 -19.69 -13.03 -4.95
C SER A 30 -18.36 -13.72 -4.64
N ARG A 31 -18.01 -14.80 -5.36
CA ARG A 31 -16.77 -15.55 -5.15
C ARG A 31 -15.54 -14.86 -5.73
N GLY A 32 -15.64 -14.16 -6.86
CA GLY A 32 -14.51 -13.49 -7.51
C GLY A 32 -14.21 -12.08 -6.98
N ARG A 33 -15.23 -11.36 -6.45
CA ARG A 33 -15.07 -9.99 -5.92
C ARG A 33 -14.75 -9.93 -4.44
N PHE A 34 -14.78 -11.05 -3.71
CA PHE A 34 -14.59 -11.06 -2.26
C PHE A 34 -13.33 -11.82 -1.78
N ALA A 35 -12.50 -12.34 -2.67
CA ALA A 35 -11.12 -12.61 -2.27
C ALA A 35 -10.45 -11.25 -2.07
N PRO A 36 -10.08 -10.86 -0.85
CA PRO A 36 -9.45 -9.57 -0.63
C PRO A 36 -8.12 -9.58 -1.38
N GLU A 37 -8.03 -8.78 -2.40
CA GLU A 37 -6.76 -8.47 -3.02
C GLU A 37 -6.02 -7.52 -2.09
N PHE A 38 -4.76 -7.82 -1.82
CA PHE A 38 -3.95 -7.07 -0.88
C PHE A 38 -2.85 -6.31 -1.60
N LEU A 39 -2.50 -5.14 -1.09
CA LEU A 39 -1.28 -4.43 -1.43
C LEU A 39 -0.21 -4.79 -0.41
N PRO A 40 0.88 -5.46 -0.81
CA PRO A 40 1.97 -5.78 0.11
C PRO A 40 2.59 -4.50 0.67
N THR A 41 3.01 -4.55 1.93
CA THR A 41 3.69 -3.41 2.56
C THR A 41 5.20 -3.60 2.61
N ARG A 42 5.70 -4.79 2.25
CA ARG A 42 7.10 -5.23 2.44
C ARG A 42 7.55 -5.30 3.89
N ILE A 43 6.63 -5.23 4.81
CA ILE A 43 6.87 -5.43 6.23
C ILE A 43 6.24 -6.77 6.59
N GLU A 44 7.06 -7.82 6.59
CA GLU A 44 6.60 -9.20 6.74
C GLU A 44 5.64 -9.40 7.93
N GLY A 45 5.99 -8.81 9.09
CA GLY A 45 5.15 -8.90 10.28
C GLY A 45 3.79 -8.23 10.10
N LEU A 46 3.72 -7.11 9.37
CA LEU A 46 2.47 -6.42 9.08
C LEU A 46 1.67 -7.17 8.02
N ASP A 47 2.32 -7.61 6.95
CA ASP A 47 1.65 -8.35 5.87
C ASP A 47 1.06 -9.67 6.39
N ARG A 48 1.78 -10.38 7.26
CA ARG A 48 1.29 -11.58 7.96
C ARG A 48 0.09 -11.25 8.86
N LEU A 49 0.17 -10.17 9.64
CA LEU A 49 -0.92 -9.72 10.52
C LEU A 49 -2.19 -9.37 9.74
N LEU A 50 -2.03 -8.79 8.54
CA LEU A 50 -3.13 -8.38 7.67
C LEU A 50 -3.58 -9.49 6.69
N GLY A 51 -2.91 -10.62 6.66
CA GLY A 51 -3.25 -11.73 5.77
C GLY A 51 -2.79 -11.55 4.32
N GLY A 52 -1.78 -10.70 4.07
CA GLY A 52 -1.19 -10.46 2.75
C GLY A 52 -0.83 -9.01 2.46
N GLY A 53 -1.18 -8.07 3.34
CA GLY A 53 -0.93 -6.64 3.18
C GLY A 53 -2.16 -5.78 3.39
N LEU A 54 -2.14 -4.55 2.87
CA LEU A 54 -3.27 -3.64 2.98
C LEU A 54 -4.42 -4.12 2.07
N PRO A 55 -5.62 -4.40 2.62
CA PRO A 55 -6.74 -4.88 1.82
C PRO A 55 -7.22 -3.78 0.86
N ARG A 56 -7.33 -4.12 -0.43
CA ARG A 56 -7.93 -3.24 -1.44
C ARG A 56 -9.42 -3.03 -1.15
N GLY A 57 -9.95 -1.94 -1.62
CA GLY A 57 -11.33 -1.56 -1.38
C GLY A 57 -11.67 -1.32 0.09
N ALA A 58 -10.67 -1.02 0.93
CA ALA A 58 -10.86 -0.88 2.37
C ALA A 58 -10.17 0.35 2.95
N LEU A 59 -10.73 0.84 4.05
CA LEU A 59 -10.11 1.79 4.93
C LEU A 59 -9.40 1.05 6.06
N VAL A 60 -8.09 1.23 6.15
CA VAL A 60 -7.22 0.78 7.23
C VAL A 60 -6.79 1.98 8.04
N GLU A 61 -6.99 1.95 9.34
CA GLU A 61 -6.51 2.97 10.25
C GLU A 61 -5.31 2.46 11.03
N MET A 62 -4.25 3.24 11.06
CA MET A 62 -3.10 3.01 11.92
C MET A 62 -2.93 4.17 12.89
N SER A 63 -3.21 3.90 14.16
CA SER A 63 -3.05 4.87 15.24
C SER A 63 -1.74 4.66 15.99
N GLY A 64 -1.17 5.76 16.50
CA GLY A 64 0.04 5.71 17.31
C GLY A 64 0.60 7.11 17.55
N ARG A 65 1.39 7.24 18.61
CA ARG A 65 2.07 8.50 18.93
C ARG A 65 3.15 8.84 17.88
N ALA A 66 3.71 10.02 17.97
CA ALA A 66 4.93 10.35 17.22
C ALA A 66 6.00 9.28 17.46
N SER A 67 6.80 8.99 16.46
CA SER A 67 7.85 7.96 16.51
C SER A 67 7.35 6.54 16.80
N SER A 68 6.09 6.22 16.46
CA SER A 68 5.58 4.85 16.54
C SER A 68 5.91 3.99 15.32
N GLY A 69 6.55 4.56 14.29
CA GLY A 69 6.85 3.87 13.03
C GLY A 69 5.71 3.93 12.00
N ARG A 70 4.55 4.54 12.31
CA ARG A 70 3.41 4.56 11.38
C ARG A 70 3.73 5.22 10.04
N PHE A 71 4.52 6.30 10.02
CA PHE A 71 4.92 6.96 8.77
C PHE A 71 5.89 6.09 7.97
N SER A 72 6.78 5.34 8.65
CA SER A 72 7.65 4.36 7.99
C SER A 72 6.86 3.23 7.33
N VAL A 73 5.74 2.80 7.94
CA VAL A 73 4.80 1.86 7.30
C VAL A 73 4.21 2.45 6.03
N ALA A 74 3.81 3.73 6.06
CA ALA A 74 3.30 4.39 4.87
C ALA A 74 4.34 4.48 3.76
N LEU A 75 5.58 4.85 4.08
CA LEU A 75 6.68 4.89 3.11
C LEU A 75 6.96 3.52 2.51
N SER A 76 6.99 2.47 3.33
CA SER A 76 7.18 1.10 2.85
C SER A 76 6.04 0.64 1.94
N ALA A 77 4.79 0.94 2.29
CA ALA A 77 3.63 0.64 1.45
C ALA A 77 3.64 1.43 0.14
N LEU A 78 4.02 2.73 0.16
CA LEU A 78 4.22 3.54 -1.04
C LEU A 78 5.30 2.94 -1.95
N ALA A 79 6.44 2.57 -1.37
CA ALA A 79 7.53 1.92 -2.11
C ALA A 79 7.06 0.60 -2.74
N ALA A 80 6.43 -0.27 -1.97
CA ALA A 80 5.91 -1.55 -2.45
C ALA A 80 4.92 -1.35 -3.61
N THR A 81 3.93 -0.47 -3.45
CA THR A 81 2.90 -0.20 -4.46
C THR A 81 3.50 0.38 -5.74
N THR A 82 4.41 1.35 -5.63
CA THR A 82 4.98 1.99 -6.83
C THR A 82 5.92 1.07 -7.60
N GLN A 83 6.60 0.15 -6.93
CA GLN A 83 7.46 -0.84 -7.58
C GLN A 83 6.69 -1.90 -8.37
N THR A 84 5.45 -2.20 -8.00
CA THR A 84 4.57 -3.05 -8.83
C THR A 84 4.04 -2.33 -10.08
N GLY A 85 4.41 -1.07 -10.28
CA GLY A 85 3.97 -0.26 -11.42
C GLY A 85 2.67 0.48 -11.17
N GLU A 86 2.08 0.38 -9.97
CA GLU A 86 0.85 1.07 -9.62
C GLU A 86 1.11 2.49 -9.09
N ALA A 87 0.14 3.37 -9.25
CA ALA A 87 0.24 4.72 -8.72
C ALA A 87 -0.28 4.80 -7.28
N ALA A 88 0.39 5.61 -6.48
CA ALA A 88 0.02 5.86 -5.09
C ALA A 88 -0.07 7.36 -4.80
N THR A 89 -0.87 7.72 -3.81
CA THR A 89 -1.03 9.11 -3.37
C THR A 89 -0.71 9.24 -1.89
N LEU A 90 0.01 10.29 -1.54
CA LEU A 90 0.17 10.74 -0.17
C LEU A 90 -0.51 12.11 0.02
N VAL A 91 -1.53 12.15 0.87
CA VAL A 91 -2.17 13.39 1.33
C VAL A 91 -1.54 13.75 2.68
N ASP A 92 -0.72 14.79 2.66
CA ASP A 92 0.16 15.20 3.76
C ASP A 92 -0.07 16.66 4.14
N PRO A 93 -1.07 16.96 4.96
CA PRO A 93 -1.35 18.32 5.42
C PRO A 93 -0.29 18.86 6.38
N GLY A 94 0.59 18.02 6.89
CA GLY A 94 1.67 18.37 7.79
C GLY A 94 3.00 18.68 7.11
N ASP A 95 3.11 18.37 5.80
CA ASP A 95 4.32 18.56 5.00
C ASP A 95 5.55 17.81 5.56
N HIS A 96 5.33 16.55 5.96
CA HIS A 96 6.36 15.70 6.59
C HIS A 96 7.09 14.77 5.62
N PHE A 97 6.61 14.68 4.40
CA PHE A 97 7.17 13.77 3.42
C PHE A 97 8.54 14.23 2.96
N ASP A 98 9.50 13.33 3.07
CA ASP A 98 10.82 13.48 2.49
C ASP A 98 10.93 12.65 1.21
N PRO A 99 10.89 13.27 0.02
CA PRO A 99 11.01 12.55 -1.25
C PRO A 99 12.34 11.82 -1.41
N GLN A 100 13.44 12.37 -0.87
CA GLN A 100 14.75 11.71 -0.97
C GLN A 100 14.80 10.46 -0.11
N GLY A 101 14.31 10.54 1.13
CA GLY A 101 14.16 9.38 2.00
C GLY A 101 13.23 8.32 1.43
N ALA A 102 12.12 8.73 0.82
CA ALA A 102 11.20 7.81 0.15
C ALA A 102 11.85 7.10 -1.04
N ALA A 103 12.60 7.83 -1.88
CA ALA A 103 13.34 7.23 -2.99
C ALA A 103 14.44 6.28 -2.50
N ALA A 104 15.13 6.62 -1.39
CA ALA A 104 16.10 5.74 -0.76
C ALA A 104 15.46 4.45 -0.19
N ALA A 105 14.22 4.54 0.30
CA ALA A 105 13.40 3.40 0.72
C ALA A 105 12.80 2.60 -0.46
N GLY A 106 13.07 3.01 -1.71
CA GLY A 106 12.68 2.30 -2.91
C GLY A 106 11.38 2.79 -3.56
N ALA A 107 10.81 3.91 -3.12
CA ALA A 107 9.63 4.47 -3.79
C ALA A 107 9.97 5.03 -5.18
N GLU A 108 9.18 4.69 -6.18
CA GLU A 108 9.25 5.26 -7.52
C GLU A 108 8.48 6.59 -7.54
N LEU A 109 9.20 7.70 -7.37
CA LEU A 109 8.58 9.03 -7.18
C LEU A 109 7.73 9.49 -8.36
N SER A 110 8.01 9.02 -9.58
CA SER A 110 7.21 9.29 -10.78
C SER A 110 5.78 8.72 -10.69
N ARG A 111 5.53 7.79 -9.76
CA ARG A 111 4.24 7.16 -9.50
C ARG A 111 3.59 7.63 -8.19
N VAL A 112 4.22 8.57 -7.50
CA VAL A 112 3.70 9.12 -6.25
C VAL A 112 3.12 10.51 -6.48
N LEU A 113 1.83 10.68 -6.24
CA LEU A 113 1.21 12.00 -6.15
C LEU A 113 1.27 12.49 -4.70
N TRP A 114 2.04 13.56 -4.47
CA TRP A 114 2.12 14.19 -3.16
C TRP A 114 1.24 15.43 -3.10
N LEU A 115 0.23 15.40 -2.23
CA LEU A 115 -0.71 16.49 -2.00
C LEU A 115 -0.48 17.11 -0.62
N ARG A 116 -0.33 18.43 -0.58
CA ARG A 116 -0.08 19.23 0.63
C ARG A 116 -1.24 20.19 0.93
N PRO A 117 -2.45 19.67 1.25
CA PRO A 117 -3.59 20.51 1.53
C PRO A 117 -3.45 21.22 2.88
N ARG A 118 -3.82 22.50 2.94
CA ARG A 118 -3.78 23.24 4.21
C ARG A 118 -5.01 22.90 5.06
N GLY A 119 -4.79 22.13 6.11
CA GLY A 119 -5.80 21.80 7.10
C GLY A 119 -6.71 20.61 6.75
N LEU A 120 -7.43 20.13 7.75
CA LEU A 120 -8.15 18.88 7.71
C LEU A 120 -9.25 18.81 6.65
N LYS A 121 -10.06 19.86 6.52
CA LYS A 121 -11.19 19.86 5.56
C LYS A 121 -10.70 19.64 4.13
N LEU A 122 -9.62 20.31 3.74
CA LEU A 122 -9.03 20.15 2.41
C LEU A 122 -8.32 18.79 2.27
N ALA A 123 -7.70 18.27 3.33
CA ALA A 123 -7.09 16.95 3.30
C ALA A 123 -8.11 15.82 3.06
N LEU A 124 -9.26 15.88 3.75
CA LEU A 124 -10.35 14.92 3.55
C LEU A 124 -10.96 15.05 2.13
N ALA A 125 -11.15 16.28 1.63
CA ALA A 125 -11.65 16.50 0.28
C ALA A 125 -10.65 16.00 -0.79
N ALA A 126 -9.36 16.24 -0.59
CA ALA A 126 -8.30 15.73 -1.47
C ALA A 126 -8.29 14.20 -1.49
N ALA A 127 -8.33 13.55 -0.32
CA ALA A 127 -8.40 12.09 -0.22
C ALA A 127 -9.64 11.54 -0.94
N GLU A 128 -10.80 12.18 -0.79
CA GLU A 128 -12.02 11.78 -1.48
C GLU A 128 -11.89 11.89 -3.00
N THR A 129 -11.25 12.95 -3.49
CA THR A 129 -11.04 13.16 -4.92
C THR A 129 -10.10 12.11 -5.51
N VAL A 130 -8.93 11.89 -4.89
CA VAL A 130 -7.93 10.94 -5.43
C VAL A 130 -8.38 9.49 -5.33
N LEU A 131 -9.23 9.12 -4.39
CA LEU A 131 -9.83 7.79 -4.35
C LEU A 131 -10.66 7.48 -5.61
N ALA A 132 -11.16 8.50 -6.32
CA ALA A 132 -11.95 8.33 -7.53
C ALA A 132 -11.11 8.34 -8.83
N THR A 133 -9.80 8.50 -8.74
CA THR A 133 -8.93 8.70 -9.92
C THR A 133 -8.03 7.50 -10.27
N GLY A 134 -8.24 6.33 -9.62
CA GLY A 134 -7.57 5.08 -9.99
C GLY A 134 -6.23 4.82 -9.28
N PHE A 135 -5.91 5.54 -8.22
CA PHE A 135 -4.76 5.21 -7.38
C PHE A 135 -5.03 3.93 -6.58
N ALA A 136 -4.07 3.00 -6.61
CA ALA A 136 -4.17 1.75 -5.87
C ALA A 136 -4.06 1.95 -4.35
N LEU A 137 -3.18 2.87 -3.93
CA LEU A 137 -2.96 3.25 -2.54
C LEU A 137 -3.16 4.74 -2.35
N VAL A 138 -3.98 5.10 -1.38
CA VAL A 138 -4.13 6.47 -0.89
C VAL A 138 -3.74 6.50 0.59
N VAL A 139 -2.67 7.19 0.91
CA VAL A 139 -2.24 7.44 2.29
C VAL A 139 -2.73 8.82 2.71
N LEU A 140 -3.44 8.90 3.83
CA LEU A 140 -3.85 10.14 4.46
C LEU A 140 -3.12 10.26 5.80
N ASP A 141 -2.09 11.12 5.86
CA ASP A 141 -1.36 11.38 7.11
C ASP A 141 -1.98 12.51 7.90
N LEU A 142 -2.62 12.16 8.98
CA LEU A 142 -3.15 13.10 9.95
C LEU A 142 -2.23 13.26 11.19
N GLY A 143 -0.97 12.88 11.02
CA GLY A 143 -0.04 12.51 12.08
C GLY A 143 0.44 13.58 13.00
N LEU A 144 0.47 14.83 12.64
CA LEU A 144 1.13 15.81 13.48
C LEU A 144 0.34 17.13 13.51
N GLY A 145 -0.17 17.45 14.65
CA GLY A 145 -0.65 18.79 14.89
C GLY A 145 -1.80 18.91 15.87
N ARG A 146 -1.88 20.07 16.47
CA ARG A 146 -2.97 20.51 17.35
C ARG A 146 -4.34 20.55 16.64
N LEU A 147 -4.38 20.23 15.35
CA LEU A 147 -5.55 20.33 14.49
C LEU A 147 -6.62 19.30 14.81
N PHE A 148 -6.33 18.24 15.56
CA PHE A 148 -7.15 17.03 15.60
C PHE A 148 -7.85 16.76 16.94
N ARG A 149 -7.98 17.73 17.82
CA ARG A 149 -8.87 17.58 18.99
C ARG A 149 -10.36 17.72 18.67
N ARG A 150 -10.72 17.91 17.39
CA ARG A 150 -12.11 17.93 16.95
C ARG A 150 -12.64 16.53 16.70
N ARG A 151 -13.84 16.24 17.16
CA ARG A 151 -14.57 15.05 16.74
C ARG A 151 -14.80 15.14 15.23
N PHE A 152 -14.42 14.08 14.53
CA PHE A 152 -14.73 13.93 13.13
C PHE A 152 -16.17 13.47 12.99
N ASP A 153 -16.85 13.96 11.96
CA ASP A 153 -18.15 13.43 11.58
C ASP A 153 -17.93 12.01 10.99
N ASP A 154 -18.53 11.01 11.61
CA ASP A 154 -18.46 9.62 11.17
C ASP A 154 -18.92 9.45 9.72
N ALA A 155 -19.80 10.31 9.23
CA ALA A 155 -20.29 10.31 7.85
C ALA A 155 -19.16 10.52 6.82
N VAL A 156 -18.15 11.32 7.15
CA VAL A 156 -16.99 11.55 6.26
C VAL A 156 -16.19 10.25 6.08
N TRP A 157 -15.92 9.56 7.17
CA TRP A 157 -15.17 8.30 7.13
C TRP A 157 -15.91 7.19 6.39
N LEU A 158 -17.22 7.10 6.60
CA LEU A 158 -18.06 6.15 5.89
C LEU A 158 -18.08 6.45 4.38
N ARG A 159 -18.08 7.74 3.99
CA ARG A 159 -18.02 8.15 2.59
C ARG A 159 -16.68 7.79 1.95
N LEU A 160 -15.57 8.07 2.63
CA LEU A 160 -14.23 7.69 2.18
C LEU A 160 -14.07 6.16 2.06
N ALA A 161 -14.55 5.40 3.04
CA ALA A 161 -14.52 3.94 3.00
C ALA A 161 -15.35 3.37 1.83
N ARG A 162 -16.52 3.97 1.52
CA ARG A 162 -17.34 3.60 0.36
C ARG A 162 -16.62 3.91 -0.97
N ARG A 163 -15.95 5.07 -1.05
CA ARG A 163 -15.15 5.45 -2.22
C ARG A 163 -13.99 4.48 -2.42
N ALA A 164 -13.23 4.19 -1.36
CA ALA A 164 -12.16 3.20 -1.41
C ALA A 164 -12.67 1.85 -1.93
N ARG A 165 -13.82 1.39 -1.42
CA ARG A 165 -14.43 0.13 -1.85
C ARG A 165 -14.89 0.15 -3.31
N PHE A 166 -15.50 1.25 -3.75
CA PHE A 166 -16.03 1.35 -5.11
C PHE A 166 -14.92 1.36 -6.17
N HIS A 167 -13.79 1.99 -5.85
CA HIS A 167 -12.64 2.13 -6.76
C HIS A 167 -11.53 1.11 -6.50
N ASP A 168 -11.75 0.13 -5.62
CA ASP A 168 -10.80 -0.91 -5.26
C ASP A 168 -9.43 -0.38 -4.77
N ALA A 169 -9.44 0.80 -4.16
CA ALA A 169 -8.26 1.45 -3.62
C ALA A 169 -8.06 1.10 -2.13
N ALA A 170 -6.83 0.87 -1.69
CA ALA A 170 -6.52 0.82 -0.26
C ALA A 170 -6.39 2.24 0.28
N LEU A 171 -7.17 2.59 1.31
CA LEU A 171 -7.05 3.86 2.02
C LEU A 171 -6.38 3.62 3.38
N LEU A 172 -5.13 4.04 3.53
CA LEU A 172 -4.39 4.00 4.79
C LEU A 172 -4.47 5.36 5.50
N VAL A 173 -5.10 5.41 6.65
CA VAL A 173 -5.22 6.60 7.49
C VAL A 173 -4.25 6.49 8.65
N LEU A 174 -3.31 7.43 8.74
CA LEU A 174 -2.37 7.55 9.85
C LEU A 174 -2.84 8.63 10.80
N ALA A 175 -3.00 8.31 12.08
CA ALA A 175 -3.46 9.27 13.08
C ALA A 175 -2.77 9.07 14.43
N PRO A 176 -2.65 10.11 15.28
CA PRO A 176 -2.07 9.96 16.61
C PRO A 176 -2.95 9.17 17.58
N TYR A 177 -4.22 9.05 17.29
CA TYR A 177 -5.22 8.29 18.03
C TYR A 177 -6.34 7.88 17.06
N ARG A 178 -7.21 7.00 17.49
CA ARG A 178 -8.30 6.47 16.67
C ARG A 178 -9.30 7.55 16.28
N VAL A 179 -9.57 7.68 14.96
CA VAL A 179 -10.40 8.75 14.38
C VAL A 179 -11.53 8.26 13.47
N THR A 180 -11.40 7.06 12.88
CA THR A 180 -12.31 6.59 11.81
C THR A 180 -13.57 5.89 12.33
N GLY A 181 -13.69 5.74 13.65
CA GLY A 181 -14.88 5.14 14.29
C GLY A 181 -15.18 3.73 13.79
N THR A 182 -16.38 3.55 13.23
CA THR A 182 -16.83 2.26 12.69
C THR A 182 -16.46 2.05 11.22
N ALA A 183 -16.01 3.08 10.51
CA ALA A 183 -15.78 3.03 9.06
C ALA A 183 -14.59 2.14 8.67
N ALA A 184 -13.52 2.12 9.49
CA ALA A 184 -12.38 1.28 9.21
C ALA A 184 -12.74 -0.21 9.22
N ARG A 185 -12.24 -0.92 8.19
CA ARG A 185 -12.26 -2.39 8.12
C ARG A 185 -11.25 -3.00 9.09
N VAL A 186 -10.08 -2.37 9.18
CA VAL A 186 -8.98 -2.76 10.05
C VAL A 186 -8.51 -1.56 10.85
N VAL A 187 -8.25 -1.75 12.14
CA VAL A 187 -7.64 -0.76 13.02
C VAL A 187 -6.43 -1.36 13.68
N LEU A 188 -5.29 -0.71 13.49
CA LEU A 188 -4.01 -1.05 14.07
C LEU A 188 -3.60 0.03 15.09
N ALA A 189 -3.10 -0.39 16.23
CA ALA A 189 -2.43 0.49 17.16
C ALA A 189 -0.93 0.19 17.18
N ALA A 190 -0.11 1.23 17.06
CA ALA A 190 1.34 1.13 17.14
C ALA A 190 1.85 1.73 18.45
N ASP A 191 2.66 0.95 19.17
CA ASP A 191 3.38 1.43 20.33
C ASP A 191 4.52 2.40 19.93
N THR A 192 5.13 3.06 20.92
CA THR A 192 6.34 3.86 20.68
C THR A 192 7.45 2.95 20.17
N ALA A 193 8.06 3.32 19.05
CA ALA A 193 9.17 2.56 18.52
C ALA A 193 10.41 2.67 19.40
N ARG A 194 11.20 1.59 19.43
CA ARG A 194 12.50 1.52 20.10
C ARG A 194 13.59 1.51 19.04
N ALA A 195 14.62 2.33 19.26
CA ALA A 195 15.79 2.34 18.40
C ALA A 195 16.63 1.06 18.62
N GLY A 196 16.95 0.39 17.52
CA GLY A 196 17.98 -0.64 17.46
C GLY A 196 19.32 -0.02 17.10
N TRP A 197 20.38 -0.47 17.77
CA TRP A 197 21.73 0.00 17.54
C TRP A 197 22.63 -1.13 17.06
N ASP A 198 23.47 -0.88 16.05
CA ASP A 198 24.39 -1.89 15.53
C ASP A 198 25.47 -2.23 16.58
N ARG A 199 25.26 -3.36 17.26
CA ARG A 199 26.21 -3.89 18.25
C ARG A 199 27.51 -4.35 17.60
N ALA A 200 27.45 -4.94 16.42
CA ALA A 200 28.64 -5.41 15.72
C ALA A 200 29.55 -4.25 15.31
N TRP A 201 28.99 -3.08 15.04
CA TRP A 201 29.75 -1.87 14.81
C TRP A 201 30.41 -1.37 16.11
N MET A 202 29.67 -1.38 17.22
CA MET A 202 30.18 -0.97 18.54
C MET A 202 31.30 -1.89 19.01
N ASP A 203 31.20 -3.20 18.81
CA ASP A 203 32.21 -4.19 19.19
C ASP A 203 33.50 -4.01 18.39
N ARG A 204 33.39 -3.64 17.12
CA ARG A 204 34.55 -3.41 16.23
C ARG A 204 35.23 -2.05 16.46
N ARG A 205 34.50 -1.08 16.99
CA ARG A 205 34.97 0.30 17.21
C ARG A 205 34.40 0.87 18.51
N PRO A 206 34.93 0.47 19.67
CA PRO A 206 34.36 0.84 21.00
C PRO A 206 34.25 2.34 21.26
N GLN A 207 35.07 3.15 20.56
CA GLN A 207 35.06 4.62 20.71
C GLN A 207 34.21 5.33 19.64
N SER A 208 33.57 4.61 18.77
CA SER A 208 32.73 5.22 17.73
C SER A 208 31.30 5.47 18.23
N VAL A 209 30.65 6.44 17.59
CA VAL A 209 29.22 6.71 17.83
C VAL A 209 28.39 5.50 17.38
N PRO A 210 27.43 5.02 18.19
CA PRO A 210 26.54 3.94 17.79
C PRO A 210 25.79 4.30 16.51
N LEU A 211 25.70 3.35 15.57
CA LEU A 211 24.90 3.52 14.37
C LEU A 211 23.48 3.00 14.62
N LEU A 212 22.50 3.77 14.19
CA LEU A 212 21.11 3.33 14.20
C LEU A 212 20.92 2.23 13.16
N ASP A 213 20.58 1.03 13.62
CA ASP A 213 20.31 -0.14 12.76
C ASP A 213 18.87 -0.17 12.26
N GLY A 214 17.95 0.25 13.12
CA GLY A 214 16.54 0.25 12.77
C GLY A 214 15.64 0.70 13.90
N LEU A 215 14.34 0.54 13.66
CA LEU A 215 13.30 0.80 14.63
C LEU A 215 12.47 -0.46 14.82
N SER A 216 12.14 -0.80 16.05
CA SER A 216 11.18 -1.84 16.37
C SER A 216 9.97 -1.25 17.08
N SER A 217 8.76 -1.59 16.64
CA SER A 217 7.52 -1.19 17.28
C SER A 217 6.58 -2.37 17.36
N ARG A 218 5.74 -2.41 18.39
CA ARG A 218 4.70 -3.42 18.51
C ARG A 218 3.42 -2.89 17.87
N LEU A 219 2.87 -3.69 16.95
CA LEU A 219 1.56 -3.45 16.35
C LEU A 219 0.53 -4.36 17.02
N VAL A 220 -0.61 -3.78 17.35
CA VAL A 220 -1.76 -4.48 17.90
C VAL A 220 -2.93 -4.31 16.94
N LEU A 221 -3.53 -5.43 16.51
CA LEU A 221 -4.76 -5.42 15.75
C LEU A 221 -5.94 -5.22 16.73
N GLU A 222 -6.44 -3.99 16.80
CA GLU A 222 -7.55 -3.65 17.70
C GLU A 222 -8.91 -4.04 17.13
N LYS A 223 -9.03 -4.00 15.79
CA LYS A 223 -10.28 -4.29 15.09
C LYS A 223 -9.99 -4.88 13.72
N THR A 224 -10.74 -5.92 13.39
CA THR A 224 -10.84 -6.44 12.02
C THR A 224 -12.28 -6.89 11.75
N ARG A 225 -12.69 -6.80 10.49
CA ARG A 225 -13.93 -7.42 9.99
C ARG A 225 -13.66 -8.75 9.28
N ASP A 226 -12.40 -9.14 9.18
CA ASP A 226 -11.98 -10.34 8.47
C ASP A 226 -11.75 -11.47 9.45
N ALA A 227 -12.51 -12.56 9.29
CA ALA A 227 -12.44 -13.74 10.15
C ALA A 227 -11.10 -14.48 10.06
N ASN A 228 -10.34 -14.27 8.98
CA ASN A 228 -9.06 -14.94 8.74
C ASN A 228 -7.86 -14.30 9.47
N MET A 229 -8.02 -13.11 10.01
CA MET A 229 -6.98 -12.44 10.78
C MET A 229 -6.96 -12.96 12.22
N LYS A 230 -6.19 -14.01 12.47
CA LYS A 230 -6.13 -14.69 13.76
C LYS A 230 -5.11 -14.10 14.72
N GLU A 231 -4.02 -13.54 14.19
CA GLU A 231 -3.01 -12.87 15.00
C GLU A 231 -3.53 -11.52 15.47
N LYS A 232 -3.30 -11.20 16.75
CA LYS A 232 -3.71 -9.92 17.34
C LYS A 232 -2.54 -8.97 17.55
N THR A 233 -1.32 -9.46 17.46
CA THR A 233 -0.13 -8.66 17.75
C THR A 233 1.02 -9.10 16.86
N SER A 234 1.73 -8.14 16.30
CA SER A 234 2.98 -8.37 15.57
C SER A 234 4.04 -7.36 15.98
N LEU A 235 5.31 -7.75 15.84
CA LEU A 235 6.43 -6.85 15.94
C LEU A 235 6.73 -6.26 14.56
N LEU A 236 6.73 -4.94 14.50
CA LEU A 236 7.17 -4.18 13.34
C LEU A 236 8.67 -3.96 13.49
N ASN A 237 9.46 -4.62 12.68
CA ASN A 237 10.88 -4.36 12.57
C ASN A 237 11.12 -3.58 11.29
N LEU A 238 11.59 -2.36 11.44
CA LEU A 238 11.95 -1.46 10.36
C LEU A 238 13.47 -1.33 10.37
N SER A 239 14.18 -2.20 9.64
CA SER A 239 15.61 -2.09 9.44
C SER A 239 15.89 -1.00 8.41
N LEU A 240 16.73 -0.04 8.76
CA LEU A 240 17.18 1.01 7.84
C LEU A 240 18.15 0.44 6.80
N LEU A 241 18.90 -0.60 7.15
CA LEU A 241 19.88 -1.23 6.26
C LEU A 241 19.20 -2.12 5.23
N ASP A 242 18.19 -2.89 5.62
CA ASP A 242 17.47 -3.79 4.69
C ASP A 242 16.69 -3.00 3.65
N ALA A 243 16.06 -1.89 4.03
CA ALA A 243 15.35 -1.02 3.09
C ALA A 243 16.30 -0.39 2.06
N VAL A 244 17.50 0.01 2.47
CA VAL A 244 18.53 0.60 1.59
C VAL A 244 19.19 -0.46 0.71
N GLN A 245 19.42 -1.67 1.22
CA GLN A 245 20.02 -2.77 0.46
C GLN A 245 19.06 -3.36 -0.56
N ALA A 246 17.81 -3.62 -0.18
CA ALA A 246 16.77 -4.08 -1.10
C ALA A 246 16.58 -3.11 -2.28
N GLY A 247 16.53 -1.81 -2.00
CA GLY A 247 16.45 -0.80 -3.05
C GLY A 247 17.69 -0.71 -3.96
N LYS A 248 18.88 -1.09 -3.47
CA LYS A 248 20.10 -1.13 -4.28
C LYS A 248 20.17 -2.38 -5.17
N GLU A 249 19.77 -3.54 -4.66
CA GLU A 249 19.75 -4.78 -5.41
C GLU A 249 18.72 -4.75 -6.55
N GLU A 250 17.52 -4.27 -6.28
CA GLU A 250 16.49 -4.09 -7.32
C GLU A 250 16.89 -3.08 -8.40
N ARG A 251 17.55 -1.97 -8.03
CA ARG A 251 18.08 -1.02 -9.02
C ARG A 251 19.16 -1.67 -9.89
N LYS A 252 19.96 -2.57 -9.31
CA LYS A 252 20.99 -3.30 -10.04
C LYS A 252 20.37 -4.31 -11.00
N GLU A 253 19.34 -5.04 -10.55
CA GLU A 253 18.61 -6.00 -11.39
C GLU A 253 17.85 -5.30 -12.52
N ARG A 254 17.15 -4.17 -12.24
CA ARG A 254 16.51 -3.37 -13.29
C ARG A 254 17.51 -2.84 -14.31
N LYS A 255 18.68 -2.38 -13.86
CA LYS A 255 19.73 -1.90 -14.78
C LYS A 255 20.24 -3.02 -15.69
N ILE A 256 20.47 -4.21 -15.14
CA ILE A 256 20.84 -5.39 -15.90
C ILE A 256 19.75 -5.80 -16.90
N CYS A 257 18.46 -5.70 -16.51
CA CYS A 257 17.34 -6.01 -17.39
C CYS A 257 17.25 -5.01 -18.55
N LEU A 258 17.36 -3.71 -18.29
CA LEU A 258 17.36 -2.67 -19.31
C LEU A 258 18.56 -2.79 -20.27
N GLU A 259 19.75 -3.09 -19.76
CA GLU A 259 20.94 -3.32 -20.59
C GLU A 259 20.82 -4.59 -21.46
N ARG A 260 20.08 -5.61 -21.01
CA ARG A 260 19.74 -6.78 -21.83
C ARG A 260 18.73 -6.43 -22.93
N GLU A 261 17.66 -5.72 -22.61
CA GLU A 261 16.67 -5.28 -23.60
C GLU A 261 17.28 -4.36 -24.66
N GLU A 262 18.20 -3.48 -24.27
CA GLU A 262 18.92 -2.62 -25.21
C GLU A 262 19.83 -3.43 -26.15
N LYS A 263 20.58 -4.39 -25.62
CA LYS A 263 21.40 -5.30 -26.45
C LYS A 263 20.57 -6.19 -27.38
N GLU A 264 19.40 -6.66 -26.93
CA GLU A 264 18.49 -7.42 -27.79
C GLU A 264 17.92 -6.57 -28.91
N ARG A 265 17.59 -5.29 -28.65
CA ARG A 265 17.16 -4.33 -29.67
C ARG A 265 18.27 -4.00 -30.67
N GLU A 266 19.48 -3.77 -30.19
CA GLU A 266 20.65 -3.56 -31.08
C GLU A 266 20.94 -4.78 -31.95
N SER A 267 20.87 -5.98 -31.38
CA SER A 267 21.03 -7.23 -32.11
C SER A 267 19.92 -7.45 -33.16
N ALA A 268 18.68 -7.09 -32.85
CA ALA A 268 17.54 -7.17 -33.76
C ALA A 268 17.68 -6.17 -34.94
N VAL A 269 18.22 -4.98 -34.67
CA VAL A 269 18.47 -3.96 -35.70
C VAL A 269 19.59 -4.41 -36.64
N ILE A 270 20.67 -5.02 -36.12
CA ILE A 270 21.77 -5.56 -36.94
C ILE A 270 21.27 -6.70 -37.83
N PHE A 271 20.38 -7.57 -37.32
CA PHE A 271 19.82 -8.67 -38.08
C PHE A 271 18.88 -8.21 -39.21
N SER A 272 18.10 -7.14 -38.99
CA SER A 272 17.23 -6.55 -40.01
C SER A 272 18.02 -5.80 -41.09
N GLY A 273 19.17 -5.22 -40.74
CA GLY A 273 20.06 -4.54 -41.67
C GLY A 273 20.77 -5.48 -42.65
N HIS A 274 21.06 -6.74 -42.24
CA HIS A 274 21.71 -7.74 -43.10
C HIS A 274 20.72 -8.39 -44.10
N LEU A 275 19.44 -8.46 -43.82
CA LEU A 275 18.44 -9.00 -44.75
C LEU A 275 18.10 -8.06 -45.91
N SER A 276 18.31 -6.75 -45.76
CA SER A 276 18.10 -5.78 -46.83
C SER A 276 19.31 -5.68 -47.86
N ALA A 277 20.43 -6.24 -47.51
CA ALA A 277 21.63 -6.27 -48.37
C ALA A 277 21.67 -7.45 -49.35
N PHE A 278 20.78 -8.44 -49.23
CA PHE A 278 20.73 -9.66 -50.06
C PHE A 278 19.63 -9.63 -51.14
N THR A 279 18.90 -8.51 -51.27
CA THR A 279 17.82 -8.33 -52.29
C THR A 279 18.14 -7.12 -53.18
N ARG A 280 19.30 -7.16 -53.84
CA ARG A 280 19.57 -6.34 -55.02
C ARG A 280 20.38 -7.17 -56.05
#